data_e4f5eab521473baa6005ff20456a622a
#
_entry.id   e4f5eab521473baa6005ff20456a622a
#
_cell.length_a   1.000
_cell.length_b   1.000
_cell.length_c   1.000
_cell.angle_alpha   90.00
_cell.angle_beta   90.00
_cell.angle_gamma   90.00
#
_symmetry.space_group_name_H-M   'P 1'
#
loop_
_entity.id
_entity.type
_entity.pdbx_description
1 polymer ?
#
loop_
_entity_poly.entity_id
_entity_poly.type
_entity_poly.pdbx_seq_one_letter_code
_entity_poly.pdbx_strand_id
1 'polypeptide(L)'
;MECAARLVVDGDGVSAMPVCAGDARGADGEGPERIRLVGLRGGGDLPRFARVRGAWRPRVIQVDAVEAASFEDVQWLPGAFPRGEGVEPGISLENVAMVLNDHERVWDILATVCGPGPTGSLALHVLRTQPLPEMDAWLDTLPPGHVMVQDWLRPASH
;
A
#
# COMPACT_ATOMS: atom_id res chain seq x y z
N MET A 1 0.63 -15.47 -2.51
CA MET A 1 0.73 -14.00 -2.51
C MET A 1 2.02 -13.57 -1.86
N GLU A 2 2.50 -12.39 -2.21
CA GLU A 2 3.75 -11.81 -1.69
C GLU A 2 3.51 -10.33 -1.38
N CYS A 3 4.11 -9.82 -0.30
CA CYS A 3 4.21 -8.39 -0.03
C CYS A 3 5.59 -8.03 0.50
N ALA A 4 5.97 -6.76 0.31
CA ALA A 4 7.15 -6.16 0.92
C ALA A 4 6.69 -5.27 2.08
N ALA A 5 7.25 -5.46 3.26
CA ALA A 5 6.71 -4.90 4.49
C ALA A 5 7.78 -4.59 5.55
N ARG A 6 7.45 -3.64 6.44
CA ARG A 6 8.06 -3.55 7.76
C ARG A 6 7.37 -4.55 8.68
N LEU A 7 8.14 -5.36 9.40
CA LEU A 7 7.62 -6.26 10.42
C LEU A 7 7.53 -5.54 11.76
N VAL A 8 6.41 -5.73 12.44
CA VAL A 8 6.14 -5.18 13.77
C VAL A 8 5.78 -6.33 14.70
N VAL A 9 6.47 -6.40 15.83
CA VAL A 9 6.20 -7.41 16.87
C VAL A 9 5.37 -6.75 17.96
N ASP A 10 4.17 -7.28 18.21
CA ASP A 10 3.26 -6.83 19.25
C ASP A 10 2.96 -8.00 20.19
N GLY A 11 3.62 -8.03 21.35
CA GLY A 11 3.54 -9.18 22.27
C GLY A 11 4.02 -10.46 21.59
N ASP A 12 3.14 -11.48 21.52
CA ASP A 12 3.46 -12.76 20.89
C ASP A 12 3.15 -12.79 19.38
N GLY A 13 2.63 -11.69 18.83
CA GLY A 13 2.20 -11.58 17.43
C GLY A 13 3.19 -10.82 16.55
N VAL A 14 3.14 -11.11 15.25
CA VAL A 14 3.88 -10.37 14.22
C VAL A 14 2.89 -9.83 13.19
N SER A 15 3.06 -8.59 12.81
CA SER A 15 2.25 -7.93 11.78
C SER A 15 3.13 -7.35 10.67
N ALA A 16 2.60 -7.30 9.47
CA ALA A 16 3.20 -6.63 8.33
C ALA A 16 2.54 -5.26 8.12
N MET A 17 3.35 -4.25 7.85
CA MET A 17 2.91 -2.90 7.51
C MET A 17 3.55 -2.46 6.19
N PRO A 18 2.80 -1.82 5.28
CA PRO A 18 3.43 -1.13 4.16
C PRO A 18 4.30 0.02 4.67
N VAL A 19 5.38 0.30 3.97
CA VAL A 19 6.26 1.43 4.26
C VAL A 19 5.99 2.51 3.23
N CYS A 20 5.36 3.61 3.64
CA CYS A 20 5.06 4.73 2.76
C CYS A 20 6.21 5.75 2.73
N ALA A 21 6.32 6.49 1.63
CA ALA A 21 7.28 7.58 1.52
C ALA A 21 7.01 8.62 2.63
N GLY A 22 8.03 8.91 3.44
CA GLY A 22 7.93 9.80 4.60
C GLY A 22 7.99 9.09 5.94
N ASP A 23 7.75 7.79 6.00
CA ASP A 23 7.81 6.98 7.23
C ASP A 23 9.25 6.70 7.71
N ALA A 24 10.26 7.22 7.00
CA ALA A 24 11.68 7.00 7.29
C ALA A 24 12.12 7.44 8.70
N ARG A 25 11.28 8.12 9.45
CA ARG A 25 11.60 8.67 10.78
C ARG A 25 10.97 7.92 11.95
N GLY A 26 10.60 6.65 11.76
CA GLY A 26 10.24 5.79 12.90
C GLY A 26 9.11 6.36 13.76
N ALA A 27 8.11 6.93 13.14
CA ALA A 27 6.91 7.32 13.85
C ALA A 27 6.24 6.06 14.41
N ASP A 28 6.28 5.92 15.73
CA ASP A 28 5.44 4.98 16.49
C ASP A 28 3.96 5.43 16.45
N GLY A 29 3.61 6.27 15.47
CA GLY A 29 2.26 6.74 15.24
C GLY A 29 1.37 5.64 14.67
N GLU A 30 0.09 5.76 14.89
CA GLU A 30 -0.98 4.95 14.29
C GLU A 30 -0.82 4.95 12.76
N GLY A 31 0.01 4.03 12.27
CA GLY A 31 0.33 3.89 10.85
C GLY A 31 -0.76 3.11 10.11
N PRO A 32 -0.58 2.94 8.79
CA PRO A 32 -1.53 2.22 7.95
C PRO A 32 -1.84 0.85 8.55
N GLU A 33 -3.05 0.38 8.26
CA GLU A 33 -3.58 -0.85 8.83
C GLU A 33 -2.60 -2.03 8.73
N ARG A 34 -2.43 -2.70 9.85
CA ARG A 34 -1.53 -3.84 9.98
C ARG A 34 -2.22 -5.12 9.52
N ILE A 35 -1.47 -5.95 8.81
CA ILE A 35 -1.90 -7.30 8.43
C ILE A 35 -1.21 -8.30 9.34
N ARG A 36 -2.00 -9.13 10.00
CA ARG A 36 -1.49 -10.15 10.91
C ARG A 36 -0.77 -11.26 10.14
N LEU A 37 0.42 -11.64 10.62
CA LEU A 37 1.19 -12.76 10.11
C LEU A 37 1.00 -13.97 11.03
N VAL A 38 0.48 -15.06 10.49
CA VAL A 38 0.27 -16.32 11.21
C VAL A 38 1.34 -17.32 10.77
N GLY A 39 1.89 -18.05 11.72
CA GLY A 39 3.00 -18.97 11.48
C GLY A 39 4.37 -18.39 11.86
N LEU A 40 4.45 -17.10 12.20
CA LEU A 40 5.64 -16.48 12.78
C LEU A 40 5.46 -16.31 14.29
N ARG A 41 6.52 -16.61 15.04
CA ARG A 41 6.58 -16.32 16.48
C ARG A 41 7.34 -15.03 16.71
N GLY A 42 6.74 -14.10 17.47
CA GLY A 42 7.44 -12.93 17.97
C GLY A 42 8.48 -13.38 19.01
N GLY A 43 9.75 -13.26 18.72
CA GLY A 43 10.84 -13.64 19.64
C GLY A 43 12.07 -14.25 18.97
N GLY A 44 12.06 -14.43 17.66
CA GLY A 44 13.23 -14.77 16.86
C GLY A 44 13.88 -13.53 16.25
N ASP A 45 15.06 -13.70 15.64
CA ASP A 45 15.74 -12.68 14.83
C ASP A 45 14.95 -12.38 13.53
N LEU A 46 13.77 -11.77 13.69
CA LEU A 46 12.99 -11.33 12.54
C LEU A 46 13.62 -10.06 11.95
N PRO A 47 13.78 -9.98 10.62
CA PRO A 47 14.28 -8.77 10.00
C PRO A 47 13.25 -7.64 10.16
N ARG A 48 13.75 -6.41 10.34
CA ARG A 48 12.88 -5.23 10.42
C ARG A 48 12.06 -5.00 9.15
N PHE A 49 12.67 -5.27 7.99
CA PHE A 49 12.05 -5.20 6.67
C PHE A 49 12.16 -6.55 5.99
N ALA A 50 11.09 -6.99 5.36
CA ALA A 50 11.02 -8.31 4.76
C ALA A 50 10.11 -8.36 3.54
N ARG A 51 10.40 -9.32 2.67
CA ARG A 51 9.42 -9.87 1.73
C ARG A 51 8.75 -11.05 2.40
N VAL A 52 7.44 -11.02 2.48
CA VAL A 52 6.62 -12.06 3.10
C VAL A 52 5.83 -12.76 2.02
N ARG A 53 5.93 -14.09 1.97
CA ARG A 53 5.13 -14.94 1.08
C ARG A 53 4.20 -15.79 1.91
N GLY A 54 2.99 -16.02 1.40
CA GLY A 54 2.04 -16.87 2.08
C GLY A 54 0.65 -16.89 1.44
N ALA A 55 -0.24 -17.62 2.07
CA ALA A 55 -1.63 -17.67 1.71
C ALA A 55 -2.38 -16.48 2.33
N TRP A 56 -3.07 -15.71 1.49
CA TRP A 56 -3.87 -14.57 1.91
C TRP A 56 -5.26 -14.99 2.37
N ARG A 57 -5.67 -14.43 3.48
CA ARG A 57 -7.07 -14.37 3.94
C ARG A 57 -7.34 -12.93 4.38
N PRO A 58 -8.60 -12.46 4.45
CA PRO A 58 -8.88 -11.09 4.88
C PRO A 58 -8.13 -10.71 6.16
N ARG A 59 -7.24 -9.72 6.05
CA ARG A 59 -6.41 -9.18 7.15
C ARG A 59 -5.38 -10.15 7.75
N VAL A 60 -5.14 -11.30 7.12
CA VAL A 60 -4.19 -12.31 7.62
C VAL A 60 -3.37 -12.89 6.49
N ILE A 61 -2.07 -13.05 6.69
CA ILE A 61 -1.21 -13.87 5.83
C ILE A 61 -0.77 -15.09 6.63
N GLN A 62 -1.14 -16.28 6.15
CA GLN A 62 -0.53 -17.51 6.62
C GLN A 62 0.83 -17.62 5.94
N VAL A 63 1.90 -17.43 6.72
CA VAL A 63 3.25 -17.26 6.19
C VAL A 63 3.87 -18.59 5.80
N ASP A 64 4.39 -18.64 4.58
CA ASP A 64 5.18 -19.76 4.06
C ASP A 64 6.68 -19.44 4.08
N ALA A 65 7.06 -18.17 3.80
CA ALA A 65 8.44 -17.73 3.78
C ALA A 65 8.58 -16.25 4.17
N VAL A 66 9.70 -15.92 4.79
CA VAL A 66 10.13 -14.55 5.10
C VAL A 66 11.57 -14.39 4.64
N GLU A 67 11.81 -13.39 3.80
CA GLU A 67 13.14 -13.03 3.31
C GLU A 67 13.47 -11.61 3.78
N ALA A 68 14.66 -11.41 4.36
CA ALA A 68 15.12 -10.07 4.73
C ALA A 68 15.18 -9.17 3.49
N ALA A 69 14.78 -7.93 3.64
CA ALA A 69 14.79 -6.91 2.60
C ALA A 69 15.42 -5.61 3.10
N SER A 70 15.85 -4.75 2.20
CA SER A 70 16.27 -3.39 2.55
C SER A 70 15.07 -2.46 2.71
N PHE A 71 15.29 -1.28 3.31
CA PHE A 71 14.25 -0.25 3.37
C PHE A 71 13.80 0.18 1.97
N GLU A 72 14.72 0.31 1.04
CA GLU A 72 14.47 0.70 -0.34
C GLU A 72 13.62 -0.33 -1.09
N ASP A 73 13.79 -1.62 -0.77
CA ASP A 73 13.01 -2.72 -1.38
C ASP A 73 11.56 -2.74 -0.93
N VAL A 74 11.27 -2.26 0.27
CA VAL A 74 9.93 -2.33 0.86
C VAL A 74 9.18 -1.01 0.81
N GLN A 75 9.88 0.09 0.52
CA GLN A 75 9.28 1.41 0.47
C GLN A 75 8.32 1.52 -0.72
N TRP A 76 7.07 1.84 -0.43
CA TRP A 76 6.14 2.27 -1.46
C TRP A 76 6.43 3.71 -1.84
N LEU A 77 6.79 3.90 -3.09
CA LEU A 77 6.94 5.21 -3.69
C LEU A 77 5.79 5.40 -4.70
N PRO A 78 5.03 6.49 -4.58
CA PRO A 78 4.16 6.91 -5.66
C PRO A 78 4.98 7.00 -6.94
N GLY A 79 4.48 6.45 -8.04
CA GLY A 79 5.22 6.41 -9.31
C GLY A 79 5.77 7.78 -9.66
N ALA A 80 7.06 7.87 -9.97
CA ALA A 80 7.68 9.09 -10.45
C ALA A 80 7.31 9.27 -11.92
N PHE A 81 6.41 10.21 -12.21
CA PHE A 81 6.11 10.62 -13.57
C PHE A 81 6.91 11.88 -13.91
N PRO A 82 7.38 12.01 -15.16
CA PRO A 82 8.08 13.22 -15.58
C PRO A 82 7.16 14.43 -15.38
N ARG A 83 7.74 15.52 -14.87
CA ARG A 83 7.02 16.80 -14.75
C ARG A 83 6.71 17.30 -16.15
N GLY A 84 5.45 17.20 -16.56
CA GLY A 84 4.92 17.87 -17.75
C GLY A 84 4.36 19.24 -17.39
N GLU A 85 4.02 20.04 -18.40
CA GLU A 85 3.21 21.23 -18.20
C GLU A 85 1.85 20.77 -17.64
N GLY A 86 1.50 21.24 -16.43
CA GLY A 86 0.32 20.79 -15.72
C GLY A 86 -0.95 21.12 -16.49
N VAL A 87 -1.68 20.08 -16.86
CA VAL A 87 -3.06 20.23 -17.30
C VAL A 87 -3.91 20.16 -16.03
N GLU A 88 -4.73 21.16 -15.78
CA GLU A 88 -5.69 21.13 -14.67
C GLU A 88 -6.57 19.89 -14.80
N PRO A 89 -6.74 19.10 -13.73
CA PRO A 89 -7.61 17.94 -13.78
C PRO A 89 -9.03 18.40 -14.08
N GLY A 90 -9.71 17.73 -15.01
CA GLY A 90 -11.11 17.98 -15.34
C GLY A 90 -12.11 17.62 -14.21
N ILE A 91 -11.59 17.14 -13.06
CA ILE A 91 -12.33 16.78 -11.87
C ILE A 91 -11.65 17.36 -10.62
N SER A 92 -12.41 17.56 -9.56
CA SER A 92 -11.86 17.95 -8.25
C SER A 92 -11.19 16.75 -7.59
N LEU A 93 -9.85 16.77 -7.47
CA LEU A 93 -9.11 15.75 -6.73
C LEU A 93 -9.49 15.73 -5.26
N GLU A 94 -9.92 16.85 -4.68
CA GLU A 94 -10.41 16.92 -3.31
C GLU A 94 -11.66 16.06 -3.12
N ASN A 95 -12.64 16.15 -4.05
CA ASN A 95 -13.82 15.31 -4.00
C ASN A 95 -13.49 13.83 -4.18
N VAL A 96 -12.54 13.50 -5.05
CA VAL A 96 -12.07 12.12 -5.23
C VAL A 96 -11.38 11.63 -3.96
N ALA A 97 -10.54 12.44 -3.33
CA ALA A 97 -9.88 12.11 -2.08
C ALA A 97 -10.88 11.88 -0.93
N MET A 98 -11.97 12.67 -0.87
CA MET A 98 -13.05 12.45 0.10
C MET A 98 -13.71 11.08 -0.09
N VAL A 99 -14.04 10.70 -1.32
CA VAL A 99 -14.63 9.38 -1.61
C VAL A 99 -13.67 8.25 -1.20
N LEU A 100 -12.39 8.37 -1.52
CA LEU A 100 -11.38 7.38 -1.10
C LEU A 100 -11.29 7.27 0.42
N ASN A 101 -11.30 8.40 1.14
CA ASN A 101 -11.26 8.42 2.59
C ASN A 101 -12.52 7.81 3.23
N ASP A 102 -13.70 8.10 2.70
CA ASP A 102 -14.96 7.55 3.18
C ASP A 102 -15.05 6.03 2.99
N HIS A 103 -14.35 5.50 1.98
CA HIS A 103 -14.33 4.07 1.64
C HIS A 103 -13.02 3.37 2.04
N GLU A 104 -12.12 4.03 2.76
CA GLU A 104 -10.80 3.51 3.10
C GLU A 104 -10.83 2.08 3.65
N ARG A 105 -11.74 1.83 4.60
CA ARG A 105 -11.87 0.50 5.22
C ARG A 105 -12.55 -0.53 4.32
N VAL A 106 -13.54 -0.10 3.54
CA VAL A 106 -14.31 -1.01 2.65
C VAL A 106 -13.46 -1.44 1.46
N TRP A 107 -12.66 -0.51 0.94
CA TRP A 107 -11.78 -0.75 -0.20
C TRP A 107 -10.36 -1.15 0.18
N ASP A 108 -10.12 -1.41 1.48
CA ASP A 108 -8.81 -1.84 1.99
C ASP A 108 -7.66 -0.94 1.53
N ILE A 109 -7.91 0.38 1.54
CA ILE A 109 -6.91 1.38 1.19
C ILE A 109 -5.92 1.52 2.35
N LEU A 110 -4.65 1.40 2.02
CA LEU A 110 -3.55 1.47 2.99
C LEU A 110 -2.90 2.86 3.02
N ALA A 111 -2.93 3.56 1.90
CA ALA A 111 -2.41 4.92 1.80
C ALA A 111 -2.97 5.65 0.58
N THR A 112 -3.14 6.97 0.70
CA THR A 112 -3.47 7.88 -0.40
C THR A 112 -2.54 9.08 -0.34
N VAL A 113 -1.86 9.37 -1.44
CA VAL A 113 -0.89 10.48 -1.54
C VAL A 113 -1.17 11.26 -2.83
N CYS A 114 -1.11 12.59 -2.74
CA CYS A 114 -1.16 13.45 -3.92
C CYS A 114 0.24 13.58 -4.53
N GLY A 115 0.35 13.40 -5.83
CA GLY A 115 1.61 13.48 -6.54
C GLY A 115 1.43 13.70 -8.04
N PRO A 116 2.52 13.73 -8.81
CA PRO A 116 2.46 13.90 -10.26
C PRO A 116 1.79 12.68 -10.93
N GLY A 117 0.91 12.94 -11.87
CA GLY A 117 0.28 11.95 -12.72
C GLY A 117 0.93 11.80 -14.08
N PRO A 118 0.49 10.83 -14.91
CA PRO A 118 1.07 10.53 -16.21
C PRO A 118 0.88 11.66 -17.25
N THR A 119 -0.11 12.51 -17.04
CA THR A 119 -0.41 13.65 -17.92
C THR A 119 0.29 14.94 -17.52
N GLY A 120 1.16 14.91 -16.51
CA GLY A 120 1.82 16.09 -15.94
C GLY A 120 0.93 16.90 -14.98
N SER A 121 -0.35 16.54 -14.84
CA SER A 121 -1.24 17.08 -13.82
C SER A 121 -1.04 16.37 -12.48
N LEU A 122 -1.65 16.89 -11.43
CA LEU A 122 -1.72 16.19 -10.16
C LEU A 122 -2.62 14.95 -10.27
N ALA A 123 -2.24 13.89 -9.58
CA ALA A 123 -3.01 12.67 -9.42
C ALA A 123 -3.01 12.19 -7.97
N LEU A 124 -3.99 11.38 -7.61
CA LEU A 124 -3.99 10.66 -6.35
C LEU A 124 -3.36 9.28 -6.56
N HIS A 125 -2.32 8.99 -5.81
CA HIS A 125 -1.69 7.68 -5.76
C HIS A 125 -2.26 6.91 -4.59
N VAL A 126 -2.82 5.75 -4.86
CA VAL A 126 -3.49 4.91 -3.88
C VAL A 126 -2.76 3.58 -3.76
N LEU A 127 -2.40 3.22 -2.54
CA LEU A 127 -1.96 1.87 -2.21
C LEU A 127 -3.14 1.14 -1.57
N ARG A 128 -3.59 0.04 -2.16
CA ARG A 128 -4.61 -0.84 -1.59
C ARG A 128 -4.06 -2.24 -1.36
N THR A 129 -4.73 -3.01 -0.53
CA THR A 129 -4.28 -4.37 -0.21
C THR A 129 -4.28 -5.27 -1.44
N GLN A 130 -5.39 -5.29 -2.19
CA GLN A 130 -5.61 -6.11 -3.39
C GLN A 130 -6.69 -5.50 -4.28
N PRO A 131 -6.85 -5.95 -5.54
CA PRO A 131 -7.94 -5.53 -6.40
C PRO A 131 -9.31 -5.82 -5.79
N LEU A 132 -10.22 -4.85 -5.87
CA LEU A 132 -11.60 -4.96 -5.42
C LEU A 132 -12.55 -4.50 -6.52
N PRO A 133 -13.48 -5.37 -6.99
CA PRO A 133 -14.35 -5.06 -8.12
C PRO A 133 -15.17 -3.77 -7.95
N GLU A 134 -15.62 -3.47 -6.74
CA GLU A 134 -16.41 -2.26 -6.46
C GLU A 134 -15.57 -1.00 -6.62
N MET A 135 -14.33 -1.00 -6.13
CA MET A 135 -13.41 0.11 -6.31
C MET A 135 -13.01 0.25 -7.78
N ASP A 136 -12.74 -0.86 -8.47
CA ASP A 136 -12.38 -0.85 -9.88
C ASP A 136 -13.51 -0.27 -10.74
N ALA A 137 -14.78 -0.67 -10.49
CA ALA A 137 -15.95 -0.11 -11.15
C ALA A 137 -16.10 1.39 -10.90
N TRP A 138 -15.81 1.88 -9.70
CA TRP A 138 -15.83 3.31 -9.42
C TRP A 138 -14.69 4.04 -10.14
N LEU A 139 -13.47 3.47 -10.15
CA LEU A 139 -12.32 4.04 -10.86
C LEU A 139 -12.60 4.21 -12.37
N ASP A 140 -13.31 3.26 -12.98
CA ASP A 140 -13.70 3.32 -14.39
C ASP A 140 -14.64 4.50 -14.71
N THR A 141 -15.26 5.11 -13.69
CA THR A 141 -16.07 6.33 -13.86
C THR A 141 -15.24 7.61 -13.90
N LEU A 142 -13.97 7.54 -13.51
CA LEU A 142 -13.07 8.70 -13.44
C LEU A 142 -12.28 8.87 -14.75
N PRO A 143 -11.91 10.11 -15.09
CA PRO A 143 -10.99 10.34 -16.20
C PRO A 143 -9.66 9.62 -15.97
N PRO A 144 -9.05 9.02 -17.01
CA PRO A 144 -7.78 8.32 -16.90
C PRO A 144 -6.66 9.20 -16.34
N GLY A 145 -5.79 8.62 -15.50
CA GLY A 145 -4.61 9.29 -14.98
C GLY A 145 -4.84 10.20 -13.77
N HIS A 146 -6.06 10.32 -13.26
CA HIS A 146 -6.36 11.11 -12.05
C HIS A 146 -6.17 10.32 -10.77
N VAL A 147 -6.38 9.00 -10.81
CA VAL A 147 -6.12 8.09 -9.71
C VAL A 147 -5.22 6.95 -10.21
N MET A 148 -4.09 6.78 -9.54
CA MET A 148 -3.09 5.76 -9.84
C MET A 148 -3.10 4.74 -8.72
N VAL A 149 -3.55 3.51 -9.00
CA VAL A 149 -3.71 2.48 -7.98
C VAL A 149 -2.57 1.46 -8.07
N GLN A 150 -2.07 1.07 -6.91
CA GLN A 150 -1.10 0.00 -6.76
C GLN A 150 -1.59 -1.00 -5.71
N ASP A 151 -1.49 -2.28 -6.05
CA ASP A 151 -1.79 -3.35 -5.12
C ASP A 151 -0.55 -3.71 -4.29
N TRP A 152 -0.72 -3.78 -2.97
CA TRP A 152 0.36 -4.14 -2.05
C TRP A 152 0.64 -5.64 -2.07
N LEU A 153 -0.43 -6.46 -2.08
CA LEU A 153 -0.32 -7.90 -2.24
C LEU A 153 -0.23 -8.24 -3.72
N ARG A 154 0.84 -8.93 -4.10
CA ARG A 154 1.09 -9.34 -5.48
C ARG A 154 1.12 -10.87 -5.59
N PRO A 155 0.83 -11.44 -6.76
CA PRO A 155 1.14 -12.83 -7.01
C PRO A 155 2.61 -13.08 -6.70
N ALA A 156 2.93 -14.18 -6.00
CA ALA A 156 4.32 -14.53 -5.74
C ALA A 156 5.04 -14.82 -7.06
N SER A 157 6.19 -14.21 -7.24
CA SER A 157 7.07 -14.52 -8.37
C SER A 157 7.64 -15.93 -8.18
N HIS A 158 7.55 -16.76 -9.18
CA HIS A 158 8.12 -18.12 -9.21
C HIS A 158 9.58 -18.08 -9.63
#